data_1ddc131689cc9fb877854e63baa98b74
#
_entry.id   1ddc131689cc9fb877854e63baa98b74
#
_cell.length_a   1.000
_cell.length_b   1.000
_cell.length_c   1.000
_cell.angle_alpha   90.00
_cell.angle_beta   90.00
_cell.angle_gamma   90.00
#
_symmetry.space_group_name_H-M   'P 1'
#
loop_
_entity.id
_entity.type
_entity.pdbx_description
1 polymer ?
#
loop_
_entity_poly.entity_id
_entity_poly.type
_entity_poly.pdbx_seq_one_letter_code
_entity_poly.pdbx_strand_id
1 'polypeptide(L)'
;MEYQEAWDFQRTIHEEVASGSRPNTLLLLEHPSVYTAGRRTEDGERPADGTPVIDVDRGGRITWHGPGQLVGYPIVKLQKPSELVGFVREIETALIRVCDDLGLTTVRIDGRSGVWIQDERGDRKIAAI
;
A
#
# COMPACT_ATOMS: atom_id res chain seq x y z
N MET A 1 -10.11 3.35 10.85
CA MET A 1 -10.33 1.90 11.13
C MET A 1 -9.07 1.32 11.75
N GLU A 2 -9.19 0.60 12.86
CA GLU A 2 -8.05 -0.09 13.47
C GLU A 2 -7.43 -1.08 12.50
N TYR A 3 -6.10 -1.25 12.55
CA TYR A 3 -5.40 -2.04 11.54
C TYR A 3 -5.84 -3.51 11.55
N GLN A 4 -5.97 -4.12 12.73
CA GLN A 4 -6.39 -5.52 12.85
C GLN A 4 -7.82 -5.73 12.34
N GLU A 5 -8.72 -4.82 12.64
CA GLU A 5 -10.10 -4.84 12.12
C GLU A 5 -10.12 -4.78 10.59
N ALA A 6 -9.31 -3.88 10.01
CA ALA A 6 -9.20 -3.76 8.56
C ALA A 6 -8.59 -5.02 7.93
N TRP A 7 -7.60 -5.63 8.59
CA TRP A 7 -6.97 -6.86 8.11
C TRP A 7 -7.94 -8.04 8.10
N ASP A 8 -8.71 -8.21 9.16
CA ASP A 8 -9.71 -9.28 9.24
C ASP A 8 -10.82 -9.07 8.21
N PHE A 9 -11.23 -7.81 7.99
CA PHE A 9 -12.19 -7.46 6.95
C PHE A 9 -11.65 -7.75 5.53
N GLN A 10 -10.38 -7.43 5.26
CA GLN A 10 -9.73 -7.77 4.00
C GLN A 10 -9.72 -9.29 3.74
N ARG A 11 -9.47 -10.12 4.75
CA ARG A 11 -9.48 -11.57 4.63
C ARG A 11 -10.86 -12.09 4.22
N THR A 12 -11.90 -11.57 4.85
CA THR A 12 -13.30 -11.92 4.49
C THR A 12 -13.58 -11.56 3.03
N ILE A 13 -13.26 -10.34 2.61
CA ILE A 13 -13.46 -9.91 1.22
C ILE A 13 -12.62 -10.74 0.26
N HIS A 14 -11.38 -11.07 0.64
CA HIS A 14 -10.50 -11.89 -0.19
C HIS A 14 -11.11 -13.27 -0.46
N GLU A 15 -11.67 -13.94 0.56
CA GLU A 15 -12.36 -15.23 0.41
C GLU A 15 -13.58 -15.11 -0.52
N GLU A 16 -14.37 -14.05 -0.38
CA GLU A 16 -15.53 -13.78 -1.21
C GLU A 16 -15.15 -13.50 -2.68
N VAL A 17 -14.09 -12.70 -2.92
CA VAL A 17 -13.59 -12.42 -4.28
C VAL A 17 -12.99 -13.69 -4.89
N ALA A 18 -12.23 -14.46 -4.13
CA ALA A 18 -11.61 -15.69 -4.60
C ALA A 18 -12.66 -16.74 -5.00
N SER A 19 -13.74 -16.89 -4.22
CA SER A 19 -14.86 -17.78 -4.52
C SER A 19 -15.78 -17.29 -5.65
N GLY A 20 -15.69 -16.00 -6.00
CA GLY A 20 -16.55 -15.36 -7.00
C GLY A 20 -17.90 -14.90 -6.45
N SER A 21 -18.13 -14.95 -5.14
CA SER A 21 -19.35 -14.44 -4.50
C SER A 21 -19.35 -12.90 -4.38
N ARG A 22 -18.20 -12.26 -4.56
CA ARG A 22 -18.02 -10.81 -4.58
C ARG A 22 -17.19 -10.39 -5.81
N PRO A 23 -17.51 -9.29 -6.47
CA PRO A 23 -16.65 -8.72 -7.51
C PRO A 23 -15.34 -8.18 -6.91
N ASN A 24 -14.35 -7.93 -7.78
CA ASN A 24 -13.14 -7.20 -7.40
C ASN A 24 -13.49 -5.96 -6.60
N THR A 25 -12.82 -5.77 -5.47
CA THR A 25 -13.17 -4.75 -4.48
C THR A 25 -11.95 -3.89 -4.15
N LEU A 26 -12.14 -2.59 -4.07
CA LEU A 26 -11.16 -1.64 -3.53
C LEU A 26 -11.68 -1.08 -2.22
N LEU A 27 -10.92 -1.27 -1.15
CA LEU A 27 -11.16 -0.60 0.13
C LEU A 27 -10.31 0.66 0.20
N LEU A 28 -10.92 1.78 0.55
CA LEU A 28 -10.24 3.04 0.83
C LEU A 28 -10.53 3.45 2.27
N LEU A 29 -9.49 3.68 3.05
CA LEU A 29 -9.62 4.02 4.47
C LEU A 29 -8.37 4.73 5.01
N GLU A 30 -8.44 5.21 6.23
CA GLU A 30 -7.30 5.66 7.02
C GLU A 30 -7.18 4.82 8.30
N HIS A 31 -5.96 4.64 8.78
CA HIS A 31 -5.67 4.00 10.06
C HIS A 31 -5.34 5.04 11.15
N PRO A 32 -5.55 4.75 12.43
CA PRO A 32 -4.81 5.39 13.50
C PRO A 32 -3.32 5.19 13.32
N SER A 33 -2.49 5.98 14.02
CA SER A 33 -1.02 5.84 13.91
C SER A 33 -0.56 4.44 14.27
N VAL A 34 0.04 3.74 13.31
CA VAL A 34 0.49 2.36 13.41
C VAL A 34 1.64 2.10 12.46
N TYR A 35 2.60 1.29 12.87
CA TYR A 35 3.60 0.73 11.96
C TYR A 35 3.24 -0.71 11.57
N THR A 36 3.47 -1.05 10.33
CA THR A 36 3.41 -2.44 9.85
C THR A 36 4.80 -2.93 9.50
N ALA A 37 5.25 -3.99 10.15
CA ALA A 37 6.55 -4.59 9.93
C ALA A 37 6.44 -5.75 8.94
N GLY A 38 6.91 -5.55 7.72
CA GLY A 38 6.98 -6.60 6.70
C GLY A 38 8.14 -7.57 6.98
N ARG A 39 8.20 -8.65 6.21
CA ARG A 39 9.15 -9.77 6.43
C ARG A 39 10.65 -9.40 6.38
N ARG A 40 10.99 -8.23 5.82
CA ARG A 40 12.37 -7.73 5.73
C ARG A 40 12.68 -6.61 6.71
N THR A 41 11.79 -6.35 7.67
CA THR A 41 12.02 -5.36 8.73
C THR A 41 13.14 -5.85 9.66
N GLU A 42 14.11 -5.00 9.90
CA GLU A 42 15.21 -5.24 10.83
C GLU A 42 14.86 -4.69 12.22
N ASP A 43 15.42 -5.27 13.28
CA ASP A 43 15.11 -4.86 14.66
C ASP A 43 15.37 -3.37 14.92
N GLY A 44 16.44 -2.82 14.33
CA GLY A 44 16.80 -1.42 14.45
C GLY A 44 15.87 -0.43 13.74
N GLU A 45 14.95 -0.93 12.90
CA GLU A 45 13.97 -0.08 12.18
C GLU A 45 12.68 0.13 13.00
N ARG A 46 12.49 -0.65 14.07
CA ARG A 46 11.29 -0.55 14.91
C ARG A 46 11.35 0.72 15.76
N PRO A 47 10.28 1.56 15.75
CA PRO A 47 10.24 2.80 16.53
C PRO A 47 10.26 2.50 18.03
N ALA A 48 10.87 3.38 18.80
CA ALA A 48 10.93 3.32 20.26
C ALA A 48 10.00 4.35 20.93
N ASP A 49 9.13 5.01 20.18
CA ASP A 49 8.25 6.08 20.64
C ASP A 49 6.91 5.59 21.23
N GLY A 50 6.71 4.28 21.31
CA GLY A 50 5.49 3.67 21.82
C GLY A 50 4.37 3.52 20.78
N THR A 51 4.58 3.95 19.53
CA THR A 51 3.61 3.71 18.45
C THR A 51 3.48 2.21 18.20
N PRO A 52 2.25 1.66 18.10
CA PRO A 52 2.05 0.23 17.84
C PRO A 52 2.77 -0.25 16.59
N VAL A 53 3.40 -1.42 16.67
CA VAL A 53 4.01 -2.11 15.54
C VAL A 53 3.34 -3.48 15.36
N ILE A 54 2.80 -3.73 14.18
CA ILE A 54 2.12 -4.98 13.83
C ILE A 54 2.96 -5.73 12.81
N ASP A 55 3.35 -6.95 13.13
CA ASP A 55 4.02 -7.83 12.18
C ASP A 55 3.02 -8.36 11.16
N VAL A 56 3.35 -8.23 9.87
CA VAL A 56 2.47 -8.56 8.75
C VAL A 56 3.17 -9.50 7.76
N ASP A 57 2.38 -10.22 7.00
CA ASP A 57 2.85 -11.25 6.07
C ASP A 57 3.28 -10.71 4.68
N ARG A 58 3.18 -9.39 4.46
CA ARG A 58 3.67 -8.76 3.21
C ARG A 58 5.20 -8.74 3.13
N GLY A 59 5.72 -8.59 1.93
CA GLY A 59 7.11 -8.27 1.69
C GLY A 59 7.46 -6.84 2.14
N GLY A 60 8.72 -6.45 1.98
CA GLY A 60 9.19 -5.12 2.32
C GLY A 60 9.58 -4.96 3.79
N ARG A 61 9.92 -3.72 4.13
CA ARG A 61 10.36 -3.28 5.45
C ARG A 61 9.21 -2.62 6.20
N ILE A 62 9.53 -1.94 7.30
CA ILE A 62 8.56 -1.22 8.11
C ILE A 62 7.91 -0.06 7.33
N THR A 63 6.63 0.17 7.58
CA THR A 63 5.85 1.26 6.97
C THR A 63 4.94 1.85 8.03
N TRP A 64 4.88 3.18 8.09
CA TRP A 64 3.94 3.89 8.95
C TRP A 64 2.63 4.17 8.21
N HIS A 65 1.53 4.06 8.94
CA HIS A 65 0.20 4.52 8.54
C HIS A 65 -0.38 5.39 9.63
N GLY A 66 -1.17 6.40 9.25
CA GLY A 66 -1.78 7.29 10.23
C GLY A 66 -2.73 8.31 9.61
N PRO A 67 -3.32 9.18 10.43
CA PRO A 67 -4.23 10.23 9.98
C PRO A 67 -3.64 11.09 8.87
N GLY A 68 -4.43 11.35 7.83
CA GLY A 68 -4.02 12.08 6.64
C GLY A 68 -3.34 11.22 5.56
N GLN A 69 -3.12 9.93 5.82
CA GLN A 69 -2.64 8.97 4.82
C GLN A 69 -3.78 8.09 4.34
N LEU A 70 -4.23 8.30 3.09
CA LEU A 70 -5.19 7.41 2.45
C LEU A 70 -4.52 6.07 2.15
N VAL A 71 -5.14 5.00 2.61
CA VAL A 71 -4.71 3.62 2.35
C VAL A 71 -5.72 2.93 1.46
N GLY A 72 -5.24 2.33 0.38
CA GLY A 72 -6.05 1.54 -0.55
C GLY A 72 -5.65 0.07 -0.52
N TYR A 73 -6.65 -0.80 -0.37
CA TYR A 73 -6.50 -2.25 -0.45
C TYR A 73 -7.27 -2.78 -1.66
N PRO A 74 -6.61 -2.93 -2.82
CA PRO A 74 -7.24 -3.55 -3.99
C PRO A 74 -7.25 -5.07 -3.83
N ILE A 75 -8.43 -5.65 -3.70
CA ILE A 75 -8.66 -7.09 -3.60
C ILE A 75 -9.24 -7.55 -4.92
N VAL A 76 -8.38 -8.09 -5.77
CA VAL A 76 -8.72 -8.42 -7.17
C VAL A 76 -8.30 -9.83 -7.53
N LYS A 77 -9.08 -10.46 -8.38
CA LYS A 77 -8.77 -11.77 -8.93
C LYS A 77 -7.97 -11.61 -10.22
N LEU A 78 -6.67 -11.89 -10.16
CA LEU A 78 -5.82 -11.93 -11.34
C LEU A 78 -6.06 -13.24 -12.11
N GLN A 79 -6.01 -13.18 -13.44
CA GLN A 79 -6.15 -14.37 -14.28
C GLN A 79 -4.96 -15.32 -14.16
N LYS A 80 -3.76 -14.74 -13.99
CA LYS A 80 -2.50 -15.47 -13.84
C LYS A 80 -1.62 -14.80 -12.79
N PRO A 81 -0.88 -15.55 -11.95
CA PRO A 81 0.06 -14.99 -10.99
C PRO A 81 1.14 -14.10 -11.62
N SER A 82 1.51 -14.38 -12.89
CA SER A 82 2.49 -13.58 -13.66
C SER A 82 2.03 -12.14 -13.97
N GLU A 83 0.74 -11.83 -13.79
CA GLU A 83 0.18 -10.49 -14.03
C GLU A 83 0.40 -9.54 -12.85
N LEU A 84 0.93 -10.01 -11.72
CA LEU A 84 1.09 -9.18 -10.52
C LEU A 84 1.95 -7.93 -10.76
N VAL A 85 3.06 -8.06 -11.48
CA VAL A 85 3.94 -6.90 -11.79
C VAL A 85 3.21 -5.90 -12.67
N GLY A 86 2.49 -6.36 -13.69
CA GLY A 86 1.64 -5.52 -14.54
C GLY A 86 0.57 -4.79 -13.74
N PHE A 87 -0.08 -5.49 -12.83
CA PHE A 87 -1.10 -4.92 -11.95
C PHE A 87 -0.53 -3.80 -11.06
N VAL A 88 0.65 -3.99 -10.46
CA VAL A 88 1.33 -2.93 -9.69
C VAL A 88 1.61 -1.71 -10.58
N ARG A 89 2.04 -1.90 -11.84
CA ARG A 89 2.27 -0.81 -12.80
C ARG A 89 0.98 -0.05 -13.15
N GLU A 90 -0.15 -0.74 -13.26
CA GLU A 90 -1.45 -0.10 -13.47
C GLU A 90 -1.88 0.73 -12.26
N ILE A 91 -1.64 0.25 -11.04
CA ILE A 91 -1.87 1.04 -9.82
C ILE A 91 -1.01 2.30 -9.82
N GLU A 92 0.29 2.20 -10.15
CA GLU A 92 1.17 3.37 -10.26
C GLU A 92 0.63 4.37 -11.29
N THR A 93 0.15 3.89 -12.45
CA THR A 93 -0.45 4.76 -13.48
C THR A 93 -1.67 5.52 -12.94
N ALA A 94 -2.56 4.82 -12.23
CA ALA A 94 -3.74 5.44 -11.64
C ALA A 94 -3.35 6.51 -10.59
N LEU A 95 -2.38 6.21 -9.72
CA LEU A 95 -1.91 7.14 -8.70
C LEU A 95 -1.19 8.37 -9.29
N ILE A 96 -0.43 8.21 -10.38
CA ILE A 96 0.18 9.34 -11.10
C ILE A 96 -0.92 10.27 -11.64
N ARG A 97 -1.99 9.73 -12.22
CA ARG A 97 -3.12 10.54 -12.69
C ARG A 97 -3.81 11.29 -11.56
N VAL A 98 -4.02 10.64 -10.42
CA VAL A 98 -4.57 11.30 -9.23
C VAL A 98 -3.67 12.45 -8.76
N CYS A 99 -2.33 12.24 -8.75
CA CYS A 99 -1.38 13.29 -8.41
C CYS A 99 -1.43 14.46 -9.41
N ASP A 100 -1.51 14.17 -10.71
CA ASP A 100 -1.64 15.19 -11.76
C ASP A 100 -2.93 16.03 -11.59
N ASP A 101 -4.05 15.39 -11.27
CA ASP A 101 -5.33 16.06 -10.99
C ASP A 101 -5.25 16.99 -9.76
N LEU A 102 -4.34 16.67 -8.81
CA LEU A 102 -4.06 17.49 -7.63
C LEU A 102 -2.93 18.52 -7.87
N GLY A 103 -2.41 18.63 -9.09
CA GLY A 103 -1.35 19.57 -9.45
C GLY A 103 0.07 19.11 -9.04
N LEU A 104 0.27 17.82 -8.79
CA LEU A 104 1.57 17.23 -8.44
C LEU A 104 2.13 16.45 -9.62
N THR A 105 3.27 16.88 -10.14
CA THR A 105 4.01 16.12 -11.15
C THR A 105 4.77 14.98 -10.48
N THR A 106 4.43 13.76 -10.83
CA THR A 106 5.03 12.56 -10.28
C THR A 106 5.50 11.58 -11.35
N VAL A 107 6.41 10.69 -10.97
CA VAL A 107 7.06 9.74 -11.88
C VAL A 107 7.19 8.35 -11.27
N ARG A 108 7.44 7.36 -12.13
CA ARG A 108 8.00 6.06 -11.73
C ARG A 108 9.52 6.16 -11.70
N ILE A 109 10.15 5.36 -10.83
CA ILE A 109 11.59 5.14 -10.83
C ILE A 109 11.84 3.66 -11.10
N ASP A 110 12.68 3.37 -12.08
CA ASP A 110 13.01 2.01 -12.46
C ASP A 110 13.61 1.22 -11.28
N GLY A 111 13.11 0.00 -11.07
CA GLY A 111 13.53 -0.86 -9.98
C GLY A 111 12.99 -0.48 -8.60
N ARG A 112 12.18 0.57 -8.49
CA ARG A 112 11.58 1.04 -7.24
C ARG A 112 10.06 1.16 -7.40
N SER A 113 9.29 0.34 -6.68
CA SER A 113 7.83 0.44 -6.68
C SER A 113 7.35 1.75 -6.05
N GLY A 114 6.16 2.18 -6.47
CA GLY A 114 5.51 3.37 -5.96
C GLY A 114 5.59 4.58 -6.89
N VAL A 115 5.09 5.71 -6.42
CA VAL A 115 5.00 6.96 -7.16
C VAL A 115 5.85 8.02 -6.45
N TRP A 116 6.66 8.76 -7.22
CA TRP A 116 7.73 9.58 -6.70
C TRP A 116 7.70 11.01 -7.23
N ILE A 117 8.15 11.96 -6.41
CA ILE A 117 8.59 13.28 -6.85
C ILE A 117 10.11 13.26 -6.95
N GLN A 118 10.63 13.77 -8.08
CA GLN A 118 12.05 14.01 -8.29
C GLN A 118 12.28 15.50 -8.43
N ASP A 119 12.96 16.11 -7.50
CA ASP A 119 13.32 17.52 -7.51
C ASP A 119 14.71 17.76 -6.87
N GLU A 120 15.10 19.02 -6.68
CA GLU A 120 16.38 19.41 -6.08
C GLU A 120 16.58 18.87 -4.66
N ARG A 121 15.51 18.47 -3.97
CA ARG A 121 15.53 17.85 -2.63
C ARG A 121 15.74 16.33 -2.69
N GLY A 122 15.85 15.78 -3.89
CA GLY A 122 16.02 14.34 -4.15
C GLY A 122 14.69 13.61 -4.36
N ASP A 123 14.80 12.28 -4.44
CA ASP A 123 13.64 11.41 -4.67
C ASP A 123 12.80 11.26 -3.41
N ARG A 124 11.52 11.61 -3.50
CA ARG A 124 10.56 11.47 -2.41
C ARG A 124 9.38 10.63 -2.85
N LYS A 125 9.09 9.57 -2.11
CA LYS A 125 7.95 8.70 -2.39
C LYS A 125 6.65 9.36 -1.90
N ILE A 126 5.70 9.55 -2.81
CA ILE A 126 4.36 10.09 -2.52
C ILE A 126 3.36 8.96 -2.27
N ALA A 127 3.47 7.87 -3.03
CA ALA A 127 2.66 6.69 -2.79
C ALA A 127 3.54 5.43 -2.75
N ALA A 128 3.37 4.62 -1.72
CA ALA A 128 3.98 3.30 -1.57
C ALA A 128 3.02 2.23 -2.09
N ILE A 129 3.56 1.22 -2.76
CA ILE A 129 2.81 0.04 -3.24
C ILE A 129 3.58 -1.21 -2.82
#